data_a64df8cd57b511553daf854ce283490a
#
_entry.id   a64df8cd57b511553daf854ce283490a
#
_cell.length_a   1.000
_cell.length_b   1.000
_cell.length_c   1.000
_cell.angle_alpha   90.00
_cell.angle_beta   90.00
_cell.angle_gamma   90.00
#
_symmetry.space_group_name_H-M   'P 1'
#
loop_
_entity.id
_entity.type
_entity.pdbx_description
1 polymer ?
#
loop_
_entity_poly.entity_id
_entity_poly.type
_entity_poly.pdbx_seq_one_letter_code
_entity_poly.pdbx_strand_id
1 'polypeptide(L)' 'MGLAQYAIVPLREQWGVLHDGDVNGEYATKEAAFEAAVAAASLAMRQGHEVHLSVPARNEQKAEPTL' A
#
# COMPACT_ATOMS: atom_id res chain seq x y z
N MET A 1 -15.34 9.59 11.26
CA MET A 1 -14.62 9.87 10.29
C MET A 1 -13.22 9.97 10.62
N GLY A 2 -12.33 9.65 9.96
CA GLY A 2 -10.94 9.75 10.21
C GLY A 2 -10.17 9.57 8.95
N LEU A 3 -8.89 9.33 9.09
CA LEU A 3 -8.01 9.19 7.95
C LEU A 3 -7.36 7.84 8.03
N ALA A 4 -7.48 7.05 6.97
CA ALA A 4 -6.81 5.77 6.86
C ALA A 4 -5.73 5.90 5.80
N GLN A 5 -4.51 5.61 6.15
CA GLN A 5 -3.40 5.70 5.22
C GLN A 5 -2.77 4.36 5.03
N TYR A 6 -2.57 3.98 3.79
CA TYR A 6 -1.95 2.73 3.45
C TYR A 6 -0.81 2.99 2.47
N ALA A 7 0.23 2.23 2.55
CA ALA A 7 1.34 2.35 1.61
C ALA A 7 1.83 0.97 1.25
N ILE A 8 2.14 0.78 -0.01
CA ILE A 8 2.73 -0.47 -0.45
C ILE A 8 4.22 -0.30 -0.29
N VAL A 9 4.85 -1.20 0.42
CA VAL A 9 6.28 -1.07 0.72
C VAL A 9 7.03 -2.34 0.33
N PRO A 10 8.26 -2.19 -0.12
CA PRO A 10 9.05 -3.37 -0.46
C PRO A 10 9.64 -4.01 0.79
N LEU A 11 9.69 -5.34 0.79
CA LEU A 11 10.22 -6.06 1.92
C LEU A 11 11.18 -7.08 1.39
N ARG A 12 12.44 -6.82 1.37
CA ARG A 12 13.37 -7.74 0.84
C ARG A 12 12.92 -8.19 -0.50
N GLU A 13 12.48 -9.34 -0.68
CA GLU A 13 12.07 -9.79 -1.98
C GLU A 13 10.58 -9.85 -2.12
N GLN A 14 9.86 -9.26 -1.21
CA GLN A 14 8.42 -9.31 -1.25
C GLN A 14 7.86 -7.93 -1.04
N TRP A 15 6.57 -7.83 -0.89
CA TRP A 15 5.90 -6.56 -0.72
C TRP A 15 4.95 -6.64 0.45
N GLY A 16 4.72 -5.54 1.10
CA GLY A 16 3.79 -5.51 2.22
C GLY A 16 2.92 -4.28 2.17
N VAL A 17 1.98 -4.22 3.08
CA VAL A 17 1.09 -3.08 3.19
C VAL A 17 1.35 -2.43 4.53
N LEU A 18 1.77 -1.19 4.51
CA LEU A 18 2.03 -0.45 5.74
C LEU A 18 0.77 0.30 6.12
N HIS A 19 0.32 0.13 7.35
CA HIS A 19 -0.86 0.80 7.84
C HIS A 19 -0.68 1.04 9.32
N ASP A 20 -0.78 2.30 9.72
CA ASP A 20 -0.64 2.68 11.10
C ASP A 20 0.67 2.23 11.72
N GLY A 21 1.72 2.31 10.96
CA GLY A 21 3.03 1.96 11.46
C GLY A 21 3.35 0.49 11.46
N ASP A 22 2.41 -0.35 11.04
CA ASP A 22 2.65 -1.77 10.98
C ASP A 22 2.60 -2.27 9.56
N VAL A 23 3.48 -3.19 9.22
CA VAL A 23 3.48 -3.79 7.92
C VAL A 23 2.73 -5.11 8.02
N ASN A 24 1.71 -5.26 7.21
CA ASN A 24 0.89 -6.45 7.22
C ASN A 24 1.05 -7.23 5.95
N GLY A 25 1.16 -8.51 6.06
CA GLY A 25 1.17 -9.39 4.91
C GLY A 25 2.49 -9.42 4.19
N GLU A 26 2.68 -10.44 3.42
CA GLU A 26 3.84 -10.56 2.59
C GLU A 26 3.31 -11.04 1.27
N TYR A 27 3.51 -10.28 0.23
CA TYR A 27 2.96 -10.59 -1.07
C TYR A 27 4.10 -10.70 -2.07
N ALA A 28 3.99 -11.62 -2.99
CA ALA A 28 5.05 -11.87 -3.94
C ALA A 28 5.20 -10.74 -4.93
N THR A 29 4.16 -10.00 -5.20
CA THR A 29 4.23 -8.93 -6.17
C THR A 29 3.64 -7.66 -5.60
N LYS A 30 4.02 -6.55 -6.20
CA LYS A 30 3.47 -5.27 -5.80
C LYS A 30 1.98 -5.22 -6.08
N GLU A 31 1.56 -5.83 -7.17
CA GLU A 31 0.14 -5.83 -7.53
C GLU A 31 -0.69 -6.60 -6.51
N ALA A 32 -0.16 -7.70 -6.01
CA ALA A 32 -0.89 -8.47 -5.01
C ALA A 32 -1.04 -7.65 -3.72
N ALA A 33 0.02 -6.96 -3.33
CA ALA A 33 -0.05 -6.12 -2.14
C ALA A 33 -1.04 -4.98 -2.35
N PHE A 34 -1.05 -4.41 -3.55
CA PHE A 34 -1.96 -3.34 -3.87
C PHE A 34 -3.42 -3.82 -3.77
N GLU A 35 -3.70 -4.99 -4.29
CA GLU A 35 -5.07 -5.50 -4.25
C GLU A 35 -5.51 -5.73 -2.82
N ALA A 36 -4.61 -6.20 -1.98
CA ALA A 36 -4.94 -6.39 -0.58
C ALA A 36 -5.22 -5.05 0.10
N ALA A 37 -4.42 -4.03 -0.24
CA ALA A 37 -4.61 -2.71 0.34
C ALA A 37 -5.92 -2.09 -0.13
N VAL A 38 -6.29 -2.33 -1.37
CA VAL A 38 -7.54 -1.80 -1.90
C VAL A 38 -8.72 -2.41 -1.17
N ALA A 39 -8.65 -3.69 -0.84
CA ALA A 39 -9.73 -4.33 -0.12
C ALA A 39 -9.88 -3.68 1.27
N ALA A 40 -8.76 -3.42 1.94
CA ALA A 40 -8.83 -2.78 3.24
C ALA A 40 -9.31 -1.34 3.12
N ALA A 41 -8.84 -0.65 2.09
CA ALA A 41 -9.24 0.73 1.88
C ALA A 41 -10.73 0.84 1.58
N SER A 42 -11.26 -0.13 0.84
CA SER A 42 -12.68 -0.13 0.55
C SER A 42 -13.50 -0.19 1.80
N LEU A 43 -13.07 -1.02 2.74
CA LEU A 43 -13.78 -1.12 3.98
C LEU A 43 -13.72 0.18 4.75
N ALA A 44 -12.57 0.82 4.77
CA ALA A 44 -12.43 2.10 5.47
C ALA A 44 -13.33 3.16 4.85
N MET A 45 -13.46 3.14 3.52
CA MET A 45 -14.33 4.08 2.86
C MET A 45 -15.77 3.87 3.25
N ARG A 46 -16.17 2.62 3.38
CA ARG A 46 -17.53 2.36 3.78
C ARG A 46 -17.81 2.82 5.17
N GLN A 47 -16.79 2.94 5.98
CA GLN A 47 -16.94 3.40 7.34
C GLN A 47 -16.83 4.91 7.44
N GLY A 48 -16.72 5.59 6.34
CA GLY A 48 -16.71 7.04 6.33
C GLY A 48 -15.35 7.69 6.51
N HIS A 49 -14.29 6.91 6.36
CA HIS A 49 -12.95 7.49 6.51
C HIS A 49 -12.42 8.00 5.19
N GLU A 50 -11.59 9.01 5.27
CA GLU A 50 -10.85 9.44 4.10
C GLU A 50 -9.71 8.46 3.94
N VAL A 51 -9.38 8.06 2.73
CA VAL A 51 -8.37 7.04 2.48
C VAL A 51 -7.29 7.55 1.56
N HIS A 52 -6.05 7.32 1.96
CA HIS A 52 -4.90 7.66 1.12
C HIS A 52 -4.11 6.37 0.92
N LEU A 53 -3.82 6.03 -0.31
CA LEU A 53 -3.08 4.83 -0.64
C LEU A 53 -1.93 5.21 -1.54
N SER A 54 -0.72 4.92 -1.13
CA SER A 54 0.43 5.25 -1.96
C SER A 54 1.12 4.00 -2.45
N VAL A 55 1.54 4.02 -3.69
CA VAL A 55 2.18 2.90 -4.33
C VAL A 55 3.46 3.41 -4.96
N PRO A 56 4.60 2.80 -4.68
CA PRO A 56 5.85 3.28 -5.25
C PRO A 56 5.90 2.97 -6.73
N ALA A 57 6.54 3.85 -7.46
CA ALA A 57 6.60 3.69 -8.88
C ALA A 57 7.39 2.47 -9.29
N ARG A 58 8.50 2.17 -8.65
CA ARG A 58 9.24 1.07 -9.04
C ARG A 58 9.78 0.59 -7.87
N ASN A 59 10.50 -0.17 -7.77
CA ASN A 59 10.92 -0.59 -6.61
C ASN A 59 12.05 -0.04 -6.34
N GLU A 60 12.46 0.49 -6.30
CA GLU A 60 13.44 0.94 -5.97
C GLU A 60 13.96 1.90 -5.94
N GLN A 61 14.58 1.98 -5.65
CA GLN A 61 15.34 2.86 -5.41
C GLN A 61 15.66 3.74 -6.47
N LYS A 62 15.71 3.55 -7.40
CA LYS A 62 16.08 4.31 -8.33
C LYS A 62 15.10 4.88 -9.01
N ALA A 63 14.77 5.78 -8.82
CA ALA A 63 13.79 6.39 -9.38
C ALA A 63 13.97 6.70 -10.72
N GLU A 64 13.47 6.44 -11.49
CA GLU A 64 13.57 6.70 -12.69
C GLU A 64 12.63 7.49 -13.20
N PRO A 65 12.67 8.29 -13.61
CA PRO A 65 11.82 9.21 -14.01
C PRO A 65 11.06 8.89 -15.06
N THR A 66 11.03 8.56 -15.68
CA THR A 66 10.31 8.28 -16.49
C THR A 66 9.35 8.74 -17.09
N LEU A 67 8.91 8.93 -17.36
CA LEU A 67 7.91 9.31 -17.97
C LEU A 67 7.70 10.03 -18.23
#